data_0da9593f45d73f75d1bb3755d7090199
#
_entry.id   0da9593f45d73f75d1bb3755d7090199
#
_cell.length_a   1.000
_cell.length_b   1.000
_cell.length_c   1.000
_cell.angle_alpha   90.00
_cell.angle_beta   90.00
_cell.angle_gamma   90.00
#
_symmetry.space_group_name_H-M   'P 1'
#
loop_
_entity.id
_entity.type
_entity.pdbx_description
1 polymer ?
#
loop_
_entity_poly.entity_id
_entity_poly.type
_entity_poly.pdbx_seq_one_letter_code
_entity_poly.pdbx_strand_id
1 'polypeptide(L)'
;MRNRCWLLAGAALALLAGCGGEGSSPASPPPVGSGPTPTPSPTPSPSPSPTPTTVAFADEFNAAQINTAIWKAEGPDFWVNNELQAYVNSSDTIALRSNVPGADGGVLVLKPKWAPGQDPRSDRRADFQSGRIDTRGTYDFTYGRAEARIRMPEFTGVWPAFWLLGNGTWPATGEIDIMEFVGEPGWISAALHGSGYSGANALSRRYNFPAGVRVSDWHVYSVEWSSSAIAFAVDGNEYFRITRSEVERSGPWAFDTPKHIILNFALGGDYPFGVNGVTTPYRGLPQASVDAIKAGQAEMLVDWVRVTPL
;
A
#
# COMPACT_ATOMS: atom_id res chain seq x y z
N MET A 1 -19.66 -37.99 -4.89
CA MET A 1 -20.63 -38.23 -3.77
C MET A 1 -20.06 -37.62 -2.49
N ARG A 2 -20.65 -36.59 -2.03
CA ARG A 2 -20.98 -36.07 -0.69
C ARG A 2 -21.02 -34.55 -0.70
N ASN A 3 -22.27 -34.09 -0.89
CA ASN A 3 -22.70 -32.71 -0.63
C ASN A 3 -22.54 -32.36 0.86
N ARG A 4 -22.12 -31.16 1.18
CA ARG A 4 -22.46 -30.49 2.44
C ARG A 4 -22.95 -29.06 2.18
N CYS A 5 -24.29 -28.95 2.26
CA CYS A 5 -25.01 -27.70 2.47
C CYS A 5 -24.61 -27.06 3.80
N TRP A 6 -24.49 -25.73 3.84
CA TRP A 6 -24.58 -24.96 5.07
C TRP A 6 -25.75 -23.98 4.95
N LEU A 7 -26.60 -24.12 5.95
CA LEU A 7 -27.88 -23.45 6.12
C LEU A 7 -27.68 -21.97 6.54
N LEU A 8 -28.55 -21.14 5.97
CA LEU A 8 -28.87 -19.78 6.42
C LEU A 8 -29.67 -19.85 7.75
N ALA A 9 -29.27 -19.05 8.73
CA ALA A 9 -30.07 -18.75 9.90
C ALA A 9 -30.40 -17.26 9.91
N GLY A 10 -31.65 -16.94 9.60
CA GLY A 10 -32.25 -15.63 9.81
C GLY A 10 -32.59 -15.41 11.27
N ALA A 11 -32.45 -14.20 11.77
CA ALA A 11 -32.99 -13.76 13.05
C ALA A 11 -33.95 -12.59 12.82
N ALA A 12 -35.14 -12.77 13.35
CA ALA A 12 -36.33 -11.92 13.20
C ALA A 12 -36.28 -10.69 14.12
N LEU A 13 -36.86 -9.63 13.61
CA LEU A 13 -37.17 -8.36 14.26
C LEU A 13 -38.39 -8.54 15.19
N ALA A 14 -38.30 -8.04 16.42
CA ALA A 14 -39.48 -7.87 17.29
C ALA A 14 -39.63 -6.38 17.65
N LEU A 15 -40.72 -5.79 17.16
CA LEU A 15 -41.26 -4.50 17.58
C LEU A 15 -42.08 -4.70 18.87
N LEU A 16 -41.87 -3.81 19.84
CA LEU A 16 -42.85 -3.57 20.91
C LEU A 16 -43.12 -2.07 21.03
N ALA A 17 -44.38 -1.71 20.75
CA ALA A 17 -44.96 -0.41 21.04
C ALA A 17 -45.54 -0.44 22.45
N GLY A 18 -45.42 0.68 23.18
CA GLY A 18 -46.10 0.90 24.44
C GLY A 18 -46.39 2.39 24.63
N CYS A 19 -47.67 2.67 24.70
CA CYS A 19 -48.28 4.01 24.91
C CYS A 19 -48.35 4.43 26.36
N GLY A 20 -48.36 5.76 26.56
CA GLY A 20 -49.29 6.41 27.49
C GLY A 20 -48.76 6.97 28.79
N GLY A 21 -49.07 8.25 29.02
CA GLY A 21 -49.41 8.69 30.35
C GLY A 21 -48.87 10.07 30.78
N GLU A 22 -49.66 11.08 30.49
CA GLU A 22 -50.08 12.19 31.38
C GLU A 22 -49.02 13.13 32.04
N GLY A 23 -49.35 14.43 31.86
CA GLY A 23 -48.60 15.58 32.28
C GLY A 23 -48.69 15.92 33.78
N SER A 24 -47.72 16.66 34.23
CA SER A 24 -47.80 17.52 35.41
C SER A 24 -46.92 18.77 35.18
N SER A 25 -47.54 19.93 35.47
CA SER A 25 -46.90 21.25 35.34
C SER A 25 -45.69 21.40 36.26
N PRO A 26 -44.68 22.20 35.87
CA PRO A 26 -43.52 22.44 36.70
C PRO A 26 -43.76 23.51 37.76
N ALA A 27 -43.31 23.23 38.99
CA ALA A 27 -43.20 24.18 40.08
C ALA A 27 -42.05 25.17 39.87
N SER A 28 -42.22 26.41 40.29
CA SER A 28 -41.21 27.48 40.20
C SER A 28 -39.97 27.15 41.06
N PRO A 29 -38.77 27.48 40.56
CA PRO A 29 -37.53 27.24 41.32
C PRO A 29 -37.32 28.26 42.44
N PRO A 30 -36.63 27.88 43.55
CA PRO A 30 -36.25 28.81 44.61
C PRO A 30 -35.11 29.77 44.20
N PRO A 31 -34.91 30.89 44.91
CA PRO A 31 -33.91 31.89 44.56
C PRO A 31 -32.47 31.34 44.70
N VAL A 32 -31.66 31.62 43.68
CA VAL A 32 -30.26 31.23 43.60
C VAL A 32 -29.40 32.08 44.53
N GLY A 33 -28.79 31.48 45.53
CA GLY A 33 -27.75 32.09 46.35
C GLY A 33 -26.48 32.37 45.53
N SER A 34 -25.90 33.56 45.69
CA SER A 34 -24.62 33.97 45.11
C SER A 34 -23.49 33.08 45.63
N GLY A 35 -23.08 32.14 44.81
CA GLY A 35 -21.88 31.32 45.02
C GLY A 35 -20.58 32.07 44.65
N PRO A 36 -19.44 31.66 45.21
CA PRO A 36 -18.15 32.34 44.96
C PRO A 36 -17.76 32.30 43.50
N THR A 37 -17.19 33.42 43.04
CA THR A 37 -16.65 33.59 41.66
C THR A 37 -15.64 32.50 41.35
N PRO A 38 -15.73 31.77 40.22
CA PRO A 38 -14.75 30.73 39.87
C PRO A 38 -13.39 31.37 39.60
N THR A 39 -12.36 30.85 40.22
CA THR A 39 -10.96 31.17 39.96
C THR A 39 -10.65 30.81 38.51
N PRO A 40 -9.99 31.67 37.72
CA PRO A 40 -9.64 31.33 36.35
C PRO A 40 -8.73 30.08 36.31
N SER A 41 -9.14 29.11 35.51
CA SER A 41 -8.33 27.90 35.23
C SER A 41 -7.01 28.31 34.57
N PRO A 42 -5.86 27.72 34.92
CA PRO A 42 -4.60 28.05 34.31
C PRO A 42 -4.68 27.77 32.79
N THR A 43 -4.27 28.75 31.99
CA THR A 43 -4.11 28.61 30.54
C THR A 43 -3.18 27.42 30.27
N PRO A 44 -3.58 26.45 29.41
CA PRO A 44 -2.68 25.35 29.07
C PRO A 44 -1.40 25.91 28.46
N SER A 45 -0.27 25.46 28.96
CA SER A 45 1.05 25.75 28.39
C SER A 45 1.08 25.30 26.92
N PRO A 46 1.64 26.07 25.98
CA PRO A 46 1.71 25.65 24.59
C PRO A 46 2.44 24.31 24.53
N SER A 47 1.83 23.34 23.85
CA SER A 47 2.46 22.06 23.55
C SER A 47 3.77 22.34 22.81
N PRO A 48 4.87 21.66 23.12
CA PRO A 48 6.14 21.87 22.43
C PRO A 48 5.92 21.64 20.93
N SER A 49 6.40 22.58 20.13
CA SER A 49 6.40 22.47 18.67
C SER A 49 7.13 21.17 18.30
N PRO A 50 6.60 20.34 17.38
CA PRO A 50 7.30 19.12 17.02
C PRO A 50 8.72 19.45 16.54
N THR A 51 9.70 18.76 17.09
CA THR A 51 11.07 18.83 16.62
C THR A 51 11.08 18.47 15.13
N PRO A 52 11.74 19.24 14.25
CA PRO A 52 11.78 18.89 12.83
C PRO A 52 12.37 17.48 12.67
N THR A 53 11.59 16.57 12.13
CA THR A 53 12.02 15.19 11.85
C THR A 53 13.06 15.25 10.74
N THR A 54 14.28 14.79 11.02
CA THR A 54 15.35 14.75 10.02
C THR A 54 15.01 13.72 8.95
N VAL A 55 14.81 14.16 7.70
CA VAL A 55 14.63 13.26 6.56
C VAL A 55 15.98 12.62 6.23
N ALA A 56 16.08 11.30 6.28
CA ALA A 56 17.30 10.57 5.96
C ALA A 56 17.43 10.31 4.44
N PHE A 57 16.31 10.20 3.75
CA PHE A 57 16.21 10.02 2.30
C PHE A 57 14.93 10.69 1.77
N ALA A 58 15.04 11.36 0.65
CA ALA A 58 13.87 11.84 -0.10
C ALA A 58 14.16 11.87 -1.59
N ASP A 59 13.15 11.53 -2.39
CA ASP A 59 13.07 11.88 -3.81
C ASP A 59 11.67 12.41 -4.11
N GLU A 60 11.63 13.67 -4.55
CA GLU A 60 10.42 14.40 -4.91
C GLU A 60 10.16 14.35 -6.42
N PHE A 61 10.95 13.58 -7.16
CA PHE A 61 10.88 13.38 -8.63
C PHE A 61 10.79 14.68 -9.46
N ASN A 62 11.37 15.77 -8.96
CA ASN A 62 11.34 17.10 -9.59
C ASN A 62 12.41 17.30 -10.67
N ALA A 63 13.31 16.34 -10.85
CA ALA A 63 14.35 16.41 -11.87
C ALA A 63 13.82 16.18 -13.29
N ALA A 64 14.60 16.55 -14.30
CA ALA A 64 14.26 16.27 -15.70
C ALA A 64 14.39 14.78 -16.06
N GLN A 65 15.18 14.03 -15.30
CA GLN A 65 15.42 12.59 -15.49
C GLN A 65 15.53 11.89 -14.14
N ILE A 66 15.27 10.59 -14.12
CA ILE A 66 15.44 9.76 -12.93
C ILE A 66 16.91 9.81 -12.49
N ASN A 67 17.11 10.00 -11.19
CA ASN A 67 18.45 10.00 -10.60
C ASN A 67 19.02 8.56 -10.57
N THR A 68 19.78 8.19 -11.59
CA THR A 68 20.37 6.85 -11.72
C THR A 68 21.52 6.58 -10.73
N ALA A 69 21.99 7.58 -9.99
CA ALA A 69 22.88 7.39 -8.86
C ALA A 69 22.16 6.82 -7.63
N ILE A 70 20.83 6.96 -7.58
CA ILE A 70 19.95 6.44 -6.52
C ILE A 70 19.15 5.24 -7.02
N TRP A 71 18.38 5.43 -8.10
CA TRP A 71 17.45 4.45 -8.63
C TRP A 71 18.06 3.62 -9.75
N LYS A 72 17.98 2.32 -9.62
CA LYS A 72 18.34 1.35 -10.64
C LYS A 72 17.09 0.76 -11.25
N ALA A 73 17.02 0.72 -12.57
CA ALA A 73 15.97 0.00 -13.26
C ALA A 73 16.28 -1.49 -13.29
N GLU A 74 15.30 -2.32 -12.94
CA GLU A 74 15.40 -3.77 -13.07
C GLU A 74 15.27 -4.18 -14.54
N GLY A 75 15.93 -5.26 -14.91
CA GLY A 75 15.96 -5.81 -16.24
C GLY A 75 15.06 -7.04 -16.41
N PRO A 76 15.01 -7.58 -17.65
CA PRO A 76 14.11 -8.67 -18.02
C PRO A 76 14.46 -10.02 -17.38
N ASP A 77 15.65 -10.15 -16.81
CA ASP A 77 16.07 -11.39 -16.13
C ASP A 77 15.34 -11.61 -14.79
N PHE A 78 14.76 -10.56 -14.22
CA PHE A 78 13.92 -10.69 -13.05
C PHE A 78 12.49 -11.08 -13.43
N TRP A 79 12.08 -12.27 -13.04
CA TRP A 79 10.72 -12.77 -13.24
C TRP A 79 10.33 -13.75 -12.12
N VAL A 80 9.20 -13.49 -11.49
CA VAL A 80 8.65 -14.27 -10.37
C VAL A 80 7.12 -14.34 -10.47
N ASN A 81 6.47 -15.13 -9.63
CA ASN A 81 5.02 -15.13 -9.38
C ASN A 81 4.15 -15.35 -10.64
N ASN A 82 4.70 -15.92 -11.72
CA ASN A 82 4.01 -16.05 -13.01
C ASN A 82 3.48 -14.71 -13.56
N GLU A 83 4.15 -13.60 -13.22
CA GLU A 83 3.84 -12.26 -13.72
C GLU A 83 3.91 -12.20 -15.25
N LEU A 84 3.16 -11.29 -15.87
CA LEU A 84 2.96 -11.29 -17.32
C LEU A 84 3.93 -10.37 -18.07
N GLN A 85 4.58 -9.42 -17.38
CA GLN A 85 5.48 -8.44 -17.98
C GLN A 85 6.94 -8.92 -17.95
N ALA A 86 7.74 -8.34 -18.88
CA ALA A 86 9.19 -8.20 -18.74
C ALA A 86 9.50 -6.79 -18.21
N TYR A 87 10.31 -6.67 -17.17
CA TYR A 87 10.79 -5.36 -16.74
C TYR A 87 11.85 -4.84 -17.71
N VAL A 88 11.75 -3.57 -18.07
CA VAL A 88 12.68 -2.93 -19.00
C VAL A 88 12.99 -1.50 -18.58
N ASN A 89 14.24 -1.10 -18.76
CA ASN A 89 14.65 0.30 -18.60
C ASN A 89 14.31 1.09 -19.86
N SER A 90 13.12 1.64 -19.92
CA SER A 90 12.61 2.39 -21.06
C SER A 90 11.79 3.59 -20.60
N SER A 91 11.88 4.72 -21.31
CA SER A 91 11.02 5.89 -21.08
C SER A 91 9.53 5.59 -21.32
N ASP A 92 9.20 4.51 -22.00
CA ASP A 92 7.83 4.04 -22.18
C ASP A 92 7.24 3.40 -20.91
N THR A 93 8.11 2.90 -20.01
CA THR A 93 7.70 2.17 -18.80
C THR A 93 8.09 2.85 -17.49
N ILE A 94 9.13 3.70 -17.54
CA ILE A 94 9.67 4.45 -16.40
C ILE A 94 9.93 5.88 -16.88
N ALA A 95 9.20 6.85 -16.38
CA ALA A 95 9.32 8.24 -16.81
C ALA A 95 9.10 9.21 -15.64
N LEU A 96 9.54 10.46 -15.81
CA LEU A 96 9.13 11.58 -14.96
C LEU A 96 8.13 12.45 -15.73
N ARG A 97 7.16 13.01 -15.01
CA ARG A 97 6.14 13.89 -15.55
C ARG A 97 5.92 15.08 -14.60
N SER A 98 5.86 16.29 -15.13
CA SER A 98 5.51 17.49 -14.39
C SER A 98 4.04 17.89 -14.61
N ASN A 99 3.55 18.83 -13.80
CA ASN A 99 2.20 19.40 -13.91
C ASN A 99 1.07 18.37 -13.81
N VAL A 100 1.25 17.35 -12.97
CA VAL A 100 0.20 16.36 -12.69
C VAL A 100 -0.77 16.94 -11.65
N PRO A 101 -2.09 16.94 -11.91
CA PRO A 101 -3.06 17.49 -10.99
C PRO A 101 -2.98 16.86 -9.60
N GLY A 102 -2.87 17.70 -8.55
CA GLY A 102 -2.81 17.28 -7.15
C GLY A 102 -1.47 16.71 -6.69
N ALA A 103 -0.44 16.67 -7.54
CA ALA A 103 0.92 16.40 -7.12
C ALA A 103 1.58 17.66 -6.55
N ASP A 104 2.54 17.47 -5.63
CA ASP A 104 3.29 18.58 -5.02
C ASP A 104 4.40 19.10 -5.95
N GLY A 105 4.75 18.33 -6.99
CA GLY A 105 5.82 18.65 -7.93
C GLY A 105 5.82 17.76 -9.18
N GLY A 106 7.00 17.24 -9.53
CA GLY A 106 7.13 16.19 -10.52
C GLY A 106 6.63 14.85 -9.97
N VAL A 107 6.38 13.90 -10.85
CA VAL A 107 6.00 12.54 -10.44
C VAL A 107 6.80 11.50 -11.20
N LEU A 108 7.14 10.41 -10.53
CA LEU A 108 7.54 9.19 -11.20
C LEU A 108 6.30 8.50 -11.78
N VAL A 109 6.41 8.07 -13.03
CA VAL A 109 5.40 7.28 -13.73
C VAL A 109 5.95 5.89 -13.97
N LEU A 110 5.33 4.87 -13.40
CA LEU A 110 5.55 3.47 -13.75
C LEU A 110 4.31 2.96 -14.48
N LYS A 111 4.51 2.38 -15.66
CA LYS A 111 3.39 1.91 -16.46
C LYS A 111 3.73 0.69 -17.31
N PRO A 112 2.79 -0.24 -17.47
CA PRO A 112 2.93 -1.31 -18.43
C PRO A 112 2.71 -0.82 -19.86
N LYS A 113 3.36 -1.52 -20.79
CA LYS A 113 3.22 -1.31 -22.23
C LYS A 113 2.86 -2.63 -22.90
N TRP A 114 1.90 -2.60 -23.84
CA TRP A 114 1.64 -3.71 -24.72
C TRP A 114 2.77 -3.83 -25.76
N ALA A 115 3.49 -4.95 -25.74
CA ALA A 115 4.65 -5.22 -26.59
C ALA A 115 4.71 -6.73 -26.91
N PRO A 116 3.74 -7.25 -27.69
CA PRO A 116 3.57 -8.68 -27.89
C PRO A 116 4.80 -9.32 -28.54
N GLY A 117 5.26 -10.42 -27.94
CA GLY A 117 6.42 -11.17 -28.42
C GLY A 117 7.77 -10.46 -28.29
N GLN A 118 7.84 -9.36 -27.50
CA GLN A 118 9.08 -8.61 -27.29
C GLN A 118 9.72 -8.90 -25.91
N ASP A 119 9.51 -10.09 -25.37
CA ASP A 119 10.30 -10.51 -24.22
C ASP A 119 11.75 -10.72 -24.69
N PRO A 120 12.74 -10.03 -24.11
CA PRO A 120 14.14 -10.21 -24.45
C PRO A 120 14.68 -11.59 -24.02
N ARG A 121 13.94 -12.35 -23.21
CA ARG A 121 14.29 -13.70 -22.79
C ARG A 121 13.81 -14.71 -23.82
N SER A 122 14.71 -15.62 -24.25
CA SER A 122 14.40 -16.66 -25.22
C SER A 122 13.56 -17.84 -24.65
N ASP A 123 13.50 -17.95 -23.32
CA ASP A 123 12.85 -19.07 -22.61
C ASP A 123 11.41 -18.74 -22.17
N ARG A 124 10.95 -17.49 -22.41
CA ARG A 124 9.63 -17.02 -21.99
C ARG A 124 9.02 -16.06 -23.02
N ARG A 125 7.73 -16.17 -23.23
CA ARG A 125 6.97 -15.18 -23.99
C ARG A 125 6.33 -14.18 -23.04
N ALA A 126 6.63 -12.89 -23.20
CA ALA A 126 5.87 -11.79 -22.62
C ALA A 126 5.20 -10.97 -23.71
N ASP A 127 3.96 -10.57 -23.46
CA ASP A 127 3.22 -9.65 -24.33
C ASP A 127 3.19 -8.23 -23.74
N PHE A 128 3.85 -8.04 -22.58
CA PHE A 128 3.91 -6.77 -21.87
C PHE A 128 5.34 -6.45 -21.44
N GLN A 129 5.67 -5.18 -21.46
CA GLN A 129 6.82 -4.61 -20.77
C GLN A 129 6.33 -3.74 -19.63
N SER A 130 7.11 -3.55 -18.56
CA SER A 130 6.77 -2.67 -17.45
C SER A 130 8.01 -2.10 -16.77
N GLY A 131 7.78 -1.17 -15.82
CA GLY A 131 8.83 -0.52 -15.05
C GLY A 131 8.95 -1.09 -13.64
N ARG A 132 10.20 -1.26 -13.19
CA ARG A 132 10.62 -1.50 -11.81
C ARG A 132 11.91 -0.75 -11.55
N ILE A 133 11.93 -0.01 -10.45
CA ILE A 133 13.13 0.67 -9.96
C ILE A 133 13.38 0.33 -8.50
N ASP A 134 14.63 0.30 -8.10
CA ASP A 134 15.04 0.05 -6.73
C ASP A 134 16.27 0.86 -6.31
N THR A 135 16.53 0.92 -5.00
CA THR A 135 17.70 1.58 -4.42
C THR A 135 18.80 0.59 -4.01
N ARG A 136 18.79 -0.64 -4.49
CA ARG A 136 19.73 -1.69 -4.09
C ARG A 136 21.19 -1.29 -4.37
N GLY A 137 22.00 -1.28 -3.30
CA GLY A 137 23.42 -0.93 -3.34
C GLY A 137 23.68 0.56 -3.57
N THR A 138 22.67 1.42 -3.45
CA THR A 138 22.78 2.88 -3.46
C THR A 138 22.23 3.51 -2.19
N TYR A 139 21.08 3.03 -1.71
CA TYR A 139 20.49 3.43 -0.45
C TYR A 139 19.76 2.26 0.21
N ASP A 140 20.23 1.87 1.37
CA ASP A 140 19.62 0.90 2.25
C ASP A 140 19.46 1.51 3.65
N PHE A 141 18.46 1.08 4.40
CA PHE A 141 18.28 1.52 5.78
C PHE A 141 17.78 0.37 6.66
N THR A 142 18.03 0.49 7.95
CA THR A 142 17.51 -0.42 8.98
C THR A 142 16.76 0.43 9.99
N TYR A 143 15.47 0.13 10.16
CA TYR A 143 14.53 0.86 10.99
C TYR A 143 14.27 2.30 10.52
N GLY A 144 13.12 2.79 10.81
CA GLY A 144 12.66 4.10 10.39
C GLY A 144 11.22 4.06 9.89
N ARG A 145 10.76 5.20 9.40
CA ARG A 145 9.50 5.32 8.69
C ARG A 145 9.80 5.50 7.21
N ALA A 146 9.36 4.57 6.38
CA ALA A 146 9.34 4.72 4.93
C ALA A 146 7.93 5.06 4.47
N GLU A 147 7.81 6.04 3.59
CA GLU A 147 6.52 6.48 3.07
C GLU A 147 6.63 6.94 1.61
N ALA A 148 5.56 6.76 0.86
CA ALA A 148 5.42 7.27 -0.49
C ALA A 148 4.00 7.77 -0.72
N ARG A 149 3.88 8.88 -1.47
CA ARG A 149 2.59 9.40 -1.92
C ARG A 149 2.32 8.91 -3.32
N ILE A 150 1.27 8.08 -3.46
CA ILE A 150 1.03 7.31 -4.68
C ILE A 150 -0.43 7.45 -5.10
N ARG A 151 -0.66 7.47 -6.43
CA ARG A 151 -1.95 7.34 -7.08
C ARG A 151 -1.91 6.17 -8.06
N MET A 152 -2.91 5.28 -8.00
CA MET A 152 -2.95 4.04 -8.77
C MET A 152 -4.12 4.01 -9.77
N PRO A 153 -4.02 3.23 -10.85
CA PRO A 153 -5.13 3.03 -11.78
C PRO A 153 -6.10 1.97 -11.25
N GLU A 154 -7.39 2.09 -11.60
CA GLU A 154 -8.44 1.15 -11.15
C GLU A 154 -8.75 0.10 -12.22
N PHE A 155 -7.79 -0.79 -12.52
CA PHE A 155 -7.98 -1.89 -13.49
C PHE A 155 -7.72 -3.24 -12.82
N THR A 156 -8.64 -4.19 -12.98
CA THR A 156 -8.51 -5.54 -12.42
C THR A 156 -7.24 -6.24 -12.94
N GLY A 157 -6.48 -6.81 -12.04
CA GLY A 157 -5.31 -7.62 -12.38
C GLY A 157 -4.03 -6.83 -12.66
N VAL A 158 -4.02 -5.49 -12.49
CA VAL A 158 -2.77 -4.74 -12.35
C VAL A 158 -2.18 -5.01 -10.96
N TRP A 159 -0.84 -4.92 -10.82
CA TRP A 159 -0.20 -5.19 -9.53
C TRP A 159 0.97 -4.20 -9.28
N PRO A 160 0.66 -2.91 -9.13
CA PRO A 160 1.64 -1.94 -8.64
C PRO A 160 1.95 -2.17 -7.17
N ALA A 161 3.22 -1.95 -6.78
CA ALA A 161 3.68 -2.13 -5.41
C ALA A 161 4.76 -1.12 -5.00
N PHE A 162 4.75 -0.82 -3.68
CA PHE A 162 5.78 -0.09 -2.94
C PHE A 162 6.20 -0.95 -1.75
N TRP A 163 7.47 -1.35 -1.70
CA TRP A 163 7.95 -2.36 -0.78
C TRP A 163 9.45 -2.27 -0.48
N LEU A 164 9.89 -3.01 0.53
CA LEU A 164 11.28 -3.06 1.00
C LEU A 164 11.77 -4.50 0.96
N LEU A 165 13.00 -4.70 0.46
CA LEU A 165 13.61 -6.03 0.37
C LEU A 165 15.03 -6.02 0.94
N GLY A 166 15.37 -7.06 1.69
CA GLY A 166 16.75 -7.28 2.14
C GLY A 166 17.66 -7.75 1.01
N ASN A 167 18.96 -7.59 1.20
CA ASN A 167 19.98 -7.88 0.18
C ASN A 167 20.45 -9.35 0.14
N GLY A 168 19.89 -10.21 1.00
CA GLY A 168 20.23 -11.64 1.09
C GLY A 168 19.30 -12.56 0.29
N THR A 169 19.32 -13.83 0.64
CA THR A 169 18.46 -14.84 0.00
C THR A 169 17.03 -14.75 0.51
N TRP A 170 16.08 -14.62 -0.41
CA TRP A 170 14.66 -14.65 -0.11
C TRP A 170 14.20 -16.08 0.27
N PRO A 171 13.26 -16.27 1.23
CA PRO A 171 12.61 -15.23 2.04
C PRO A 171 13.35 -14.87 3.33
N ALA A 172 14.47 -15.51 3.63
CA ALA A 172 15.20 -15.32 4.89
C ALA A 172 15.74 -13.89 5.08
N THR A 173 15.97 -13.17 3.99
CA THR A 173 16.42 -11.77 4.01
C THR A 173 15.36 -10.78 4.51
N GLY A 174 14.08 -11.21 4.55
CA GLY A 174 12.93 -10.40 4.94
C GLY A 174 12.47 -9.42 3.87
N GLU A 175 11.16 -9.34 3.68
CA GLU A 175 10.46 -8.44 2.76
C GLU A 175 9.31 -7.76 3.50
N ILE A 176 9.12 -6.47 3.25
CA ILE A 176 8.06 -5.64 3.86
C ILE A 176 7.30 -4.97 2.72
N ASP A 177 6.11 -5.47 2.41
CA ASP A 177 5.25 -4.89 1.39
C ASP A 177 4.39 -3.82 2.02
N ILE A 178 4.74 -2.55 1.75
CA ILE A 178 4.06 -1.39 2.36
C ILE A 178 2.71 -1.19 1.70
N MET A 179 2.64 -1.37 0.39
CA MET A 179 1.43 -1.28 -0.40
C MET A 179 1.51 -2.19 -1.60
N GLU A 180 0.54 -3.09 -1.73
CA GLU A 180 0.25 -3.86 -2.93
C GLU A 180 -1.20 -3.63 -3.35
N PHE A 181 -1.41 -3.35 -4.63
CA PHE A 181 -2.73 -3.20 -5.23
C PHE A 181 -2.90 -4.19 -6.36
N VAL A 182 -3.96 -5.00 -6.33
CA VAL A 182 -4.21 -6.06 -7.32
C VAL A 182 -5.43 -5.79 -8.20
N GLY A 183 -5.77 -4.51 -8.37
CA GLY A 183 -6.87 -4.08 -9.23
C GLY A 183 -8.26 -4.18 -8.61
N GLU A 184 -8.34 -4.30 -7.29
CA GLU A 184 -9.59 -4.28 -6.51
C GLU A 184 -9.76 -2.91 -5.84
N PRO A 185 -10.55 -1.98 -6.40
CA PRO A 185 -10.50 -0.56 -6.03
C PRO A 185 -10.90 -0.25 -4.58
N GLY A 186 -11.51 -1.20 -3.89
CA GLY A 186 -11.95 -1.04 -2.50
C GLY A 186 -10.86 -1.30 -1.45
N TRP A 187 -9.69 -1.81 -1.81
CA TRP A 187 -8.65 -2.17 -0.83
C TRP A 187 -7.24 -2.24 -1.41
N ILE A 188 -6.26 -2.14 -0.51
CA ILE A 188 -4.86 -2.51 -0.73
C ILE A 188 -4.42 -3.52 0.32
N SER A 189 -3.27 -4.14 0.16
CA SER A 189 -2.66 -5.00 1.18
C SER A 189 -1.27 -4.54 1.58
N ALA A 190 -0.91 -4.88 2.83
CA ALA A 190 0.45 -4.95 3.31
C ALA A 190 0.79 -6.39 3.66
N ALA A 191 2.06 -6.77 3.53
CA ALA A 191 2.53 -8.09 3.86
C ALA A 191 3.96 -8.09 4.45
N LEU A 192 4.27 -9.16 5.17
CA LEU A 192 5.61 -9.47 5.65
C LEU A 192 5.97 -10.89 5.21
N HIS A 193 7.15 -11.03 4.60
CA HIS A 193 7.70 -12.31 4.21
C HIS A 193 9.02 -12.60 4.92
N GLY A 194 9.15 -13.83 5.38
CA GLY A 194 10.33 -14.37 6.00
C GLY A 194 10.28 -15.89 6.03
N SER A 195 11.32 -16.54 6.56
CA SER A 195 11.36 -18.00 6.68
C SER A 195 10.21 -18.50 7.56
N GLY A 196 9.35 -19.36 6.99
CA GLY A 196 8.15 -19.90 7.66
C GLY A 196 6.86 -19.11 7.38
N TYR A 197 6.94 -17.88 6.92
CA TYR A 197 5.81 -17.01 6.57
C TYR A 197 6.10 -16.26 5.27
N SER A 198 5.91 -16.90 4.14
CA SER A 198 6.18 -16.29 2.82
C SER A 198 5.21 -16.79 1.75
N GLY A 199 5.12 -16.10 0.62
CA GLY A 199 4.18 -16.40 -0.45
C GLY A 199 2.74 -16.41 0.07
N ALA A 200 1.98 -17.47 -0.17
CA ALA A 200 0.59 -17.61 0.28
C ALA A 200 0.42 -17.62 1.82
N ASN A 201 1.51 -17.85 2.57
CA ASN A 201 1.51 -17.85 4.03
C ASN A 201 2.07 -16.55 4.64
N ALA A 202 2.20 -15.50 3.86
CA ALA A 202 2.64 -14.19 4.34
C ALA A 202 1.78 -13.67 5.49
N LEU A 203 2.41 -12.92 6.41
CA LEU A 203 1.67 -12.22 7.47
C LEU A 203 1.12 -10.93 6.87
N SER A 204 -0.13 -10.92 6.45
CA SER A 204 -0.72 -9.85 5.67
C SER A 204 -2.01 -9.28 6.26
N ARG A 205 -2.33 -8.05 5.86
CA ARG A 205 -3.58 -7.36 6.20
C ARG A 205 -4.04 -6.47 5.05
N ARG A 206 -5.35 -6.47 4.79
CA ARG A 206 -5.97 -5.50 3.89
C ARG A 206 -6.35 -4.23 4.62
N TYR A 207 -6.15 -3.09 3.94
CA TYR A 207 -6.78 -1.83 4.27
C TYR A 207 -7.96 -1.63 3.32
N ASN A 208 -9.16 -1.50 3.86
CA ASN A 208 -10.34 -1.21 3.05
C ASN A 208 -10.58 0.30 3.05
N PHE A 209 -10.64 0.90 1.87
CA PHE A 209 -10.93 2.31 1.73
C PHE A 209 -12.33 2.65 2.23
N PRO A 210 -12.53 3.76 2.94
CA PRO A 210 -13.86 4.25 3.31
C PRO A 210 -14.72 4.53 2.09
N ALA A 211 -16.04 4.48 2.24
CA ALA A 211 -16.97 4.77 1.17
C ALA A 211 -16.71 6.17 0.58
N GLY A 212 -16.57 6.25 -0.74
CA GLY A 212 -16.29 7.48 -1.48
C GLY A 212 -14.80 7.84 -1.61
N VAL A 213 -13.90 7.13 -0.93
CA VAL A 213 -12.44 7.24 -1.10
C VAL A 213 -12.00 6.24 -2.15
N ARG A 214 -11.18 6.67 -3.09
CA ARG A 214 -10.76 5.85 -4.23
C ARG A 214 -9.26 5.64 -4.23
N VAL A 215 -8.81 4.46 -4.54
CA VAL A 215 -7.39 4.15 -4.74
C VAL A 215 -6.74 5.02 -5.83
N SER A 216 -7.55 5.58 -6.73
CA SER A 216 -7.13 6.52 -7.76
C SER A 216 -7.03 7.98 -7.29
N ASP A 217 -7.28 8.26 -6.03
CA ASP A 217 -6.90 9.52 -5.39
C ASP A 217 -5.44 9.43 -4.91
N TRP A 218 -4.86 10.56 -4.51
CA TRP A 218 -3.53 10.57 -3.90
C TRP A 218 -3.59 10.09 -2.46
N HIS A 219 -2.82 9.05 -2.12
CA HIS A 219 -2.68 8.52 -0.77
C HIS A 219 -1.23 8.43 -0.34
N VAL A 220 -0.98 8.58 0.96
CA VAL A 220 0.32 8.32 1.58
C VAL A 220 0.31 6.93 2.20
N TYR A 221 1.09 6.02 1.63
CA TYR A 221 1.32 4.68 2.18
C TYR A 221 2.60 4.68 2.99
N SER A 222 2.56 4.14 4.20
CA SER A 222 3.73 4.17 5.07
C SER A 222 3.90 2.93 5.93
N VAL A 223 5.14 2.66 6.30
CA VAL A 223 5.53 1.70 7.32
C VAL A 223 6.41 2.36 8.36
N GLU A 224 6.13 2.14 9.63
CA GLU A 224 7.06 2.35 10.73
C GLU A 224 7.66 1.00 11.12
N TRP A 225 8.98 0.90 10.99
CA TRP A 225 9.72 -0.32 11.20
C TRP A 225 10.80 -0.13 12.27
N SER A 226 10.69 -0.90 13.35
CA SER A 226 11.61 -0.91 14.47
C SER A 226 12.13 -2.33 14.76
N SER A 227 13.04 -2.47 15.72
CA SER A 227 13.54 -3.78 16.18
C SER A 227 12.49 -4.64 16.88
N SER A 228 11.36 -4.07 17.27
CA SER A 228 10.34 -4.72 18.08
C SER A 228 8.96 -4.83 17.42
N ALA A 229 8.67 -4.02 16.40
CA ALA A 229 7.37 -4.00 15.74
C ALA A 229 7.45 -3.38 14.34
N ILE A 230 6.49 -3.71 13.49
CA ILE A 230 6.26 -3.13 12.19
C ILE A 230 4.80 -2.68 12.13
N ALA A 231 4.56 -1.43 11.72
CA ALA A 231 3.22 -0.84 11.66
C ALA A 231 2.99 -0.17 10.30
N PHE A 232 1.85 -0.42 9.69
CA PHE A 232 1.47 0.08 8.37
C PHE A 232 0.31 1.06 8.49
N ALA A 233 0.37 2.14 7.70
CA ALA A 233 -0.68 3.14 7.69
C ALA A 233 -0.98 3.64 6.27
N VAL A 234 -2.23 4.10 6.08
CA VAL A 234 -2.68 4.85 4.90
C VAL A 234 -3.17 6.21 5.39
N ASP A 235 -2.63 7.29 4.83
CA ASP A 235 -2.95 8.67 5.20
C ASP A 235 -2.83 8.94 6.72
N GLY A 236 -1.80 8.35 7.33
CA GLY A 236 -1.55 8.43 8.76
C GLY A 236 -2.44 7.55 9.64
N ASN A 237 -3.42 6.84 9.06
CA ASN A 237 -4.29 5.92 9.80
C ASN A 237 -3.65 4.53 9.85
N GLU A 238 -3.12 4.16 11.02
CA GLU A 238 -2.58 2.81 11.24
C GLU A 238 -3.69 1.76 11.14
N TYR A 239 -3.48 0.73 10.31
CA TYR A 239 -4.45 -0.35 10.12
C TYR A 239 -3.88 -1.74 10.39
N PHE A 240 -2.57 -1.88 10.41
CA PHE A 240 -1.89 -3.13 10.69
C PHE A 240 -0.63 -2.87 11.51
N ARG A 241 -0.56 -3.46 12.69
CA ARG A 241 0.64 -3.51 13.52
C ARG A 241 0.90 -4.95 13.90
N ILE A 242 2.15 -5.36 13.85
CA ILE A 242 2.60 -6.69 14.28
C ILE A 242 3.90 -6.54 15.06
N THR A 243 3.97 -7.17 16.20
CA THR A 243 5.16 -7.19 17.06
C THR A 243 6.12 -8.31 16.65
N ARG A 244 7.38 -8.15 17.01
CA ARG A 244 8.40 -9.20 16.83
C ARG A 244 7.95 -10.55 17.39
N SER A 245 7.42 -10.55 18.63
CA SER A 245 6.94 -11.79 19.27
C SER A 245 5.75 -12.44 18.55
N GLU A 246 4.95 -11.65 17.80
CA GLU A 246 3.88 -12.20 16.95
C GLU A 246 4.42 -12.84 15.68
N VAL A 247 5.38 -12.20 15.02
CA VAL A 247 6.08 -12.78 13.86
C VAL A 247 6.81 -14.06 14.23
N GLU A 248 7.51 -14.06 15.38
CA GLU A 248 8.29 -15.21 15.85
C GLU A 248 7.45 -16.46 16.16
N ARG A 249 6.13 -16.35 16.26
CA ARG A 249 5.23 -17.51 16.29
C ARG A 249 5.09 -18.23 14.93
N SER A 250 5.41 -17.53 13.84
CA SER A 250 5.32 -18.07 12.47
C SER A 250 6.69 -18.44 11.89
N GLY A 251 7.77 -17.84 12.40
CA GLY A 251 9.14 -18.09 11.95
C GLY A 251 10.12 -17.03 12.46
N PRO A 252 11.41 -17.14 12.17
CA PRO A 252 12.41 -16.19 12.64
C PRO A 252 12.10 -14.76 12.20
N TRP A 253 12.39 -13.79 13.09
CA TRP A 253 12.34 -12.37 12.74
C TRP A 253 13.41 -12.04 11.68
N ALA A 254 13.00 -11.60 10.50
CA ALA A 254 13.87 -11.34 9.34
C ALA A 254 14.12 -9.85 9.09
N PHE A 255 13.85 -8.98 10.08
CA PHE A 255 13.79 -7.54 9.88
C PHE A 255 14.84 -6.74 10.67
N ASP A 256 15.97 -7.38 11.06
CA ASP A 256 17.09 -6.71 11.72
C ASP A 256 18.23 -6.30 10.73
N THR A 257 18.02 -6.49 9.43
CA THR A 257 19.01 -6.22 8.39
C THR A 257 18.57 -5.11 7.44
N PRO A 258 19.52 -4.36 6.84
CA PRO A 258 19.18 -3.29 5.91
C PRO A 258 18.30 -3.77 4.75
N LYS A 259 17.38 -2.91 4.33
CA LYS A 259 16.50 -3.14 3.18
C LYS A 259 16.53 -1.95 2.24
N HIS A 260 16.48 -2.25 0.94
CA HIS A 260 16.34 -1.26 -0.11
C HIS A 260 14.88 -1.06 -0.50
N ILE A 261 14.57 0.09 -1.09
CA ILE A 261 13.24 0.48 -1.54
C ILE A 261 13.01 -0.05 -2.94
N ILE A 262 11.80 -0.53 -3.22
CA ILE A 262 11.36 -0.97 -4.55
C ILE A 262 10.01 -0.35 -4.90
N LEU A 263 9.90 0.12 -6.14
CA LEU A 263 8.68 0.56 -6.79
C LEU A 263 8.54 -0.18 -8.11
N ASN A 264 7.41 -0.84 -8.34
CA ASN A 264 7.18 -1.56 -9.60
C ASN A 264 5.72 -1.57 -10.02
N PHE A 265 5.49 -1.94 -11.28
CA PHE A 265 4.17 -2.20 -11.81
C PHE A 265 4.16 -3.59 -12.46
N ALA A 266 3.70 -4.61 -11.73
CA ALA A 266 3.49 -5.95 -12.25
C ALA A 266 2.09 -6.11 -12.86
N LEU A 267 1.85 -7.19 -13.58
CA LEU A 267 0.59 -7.54 -14.23
C LEU A 267 0.26 -9.00 -14.04
N GLY A 268 -0.99 -9.28 -13.69
CA GLY A 268 -1.50 -10.66 -13.58
C GLY A 268 -0.65 -11.53 -12.66
N GLY A 269 -0.49 -12.80 -13.02
CA GLY A 269 0.26 -13.75 -12.22
C GLY A 269 -0.54 -14.33 -11.07
N ASP A 270 0.17 -14.90 -10.09
CA ASP A 270 -0.46 -15.73 -9.07
C ASP A 270 -1.32 -14.93 -8.08
N TYR A 271 -0.88 -13.76 -7.64
CA TYR A 271 -1.63 -13.00 -6.64
C TYR A 271 -2.90 -12.39 -7.23
N PRO A 272 -2.88 -11.59 -8.32
CA PRO A 272 -4.11 -11.14 -8.96
C PRO A 272 -5.04 -12.28 -9.35
N PHE A 273 -4.51 -13.38 -9.89
CA PHE A 273 -5.32 -14.56 -10.20
C PHE A 273 -5.99 -15.16 -8.96
N GLY A 274 -5.26 -15.27 -7.85
CA GLY A 274 -5.81 -15.77 -6.57
C GLY A 274 -6.95 -14.91 -6.03
N VAL A 275 -6.98 -13.62 -6.39
CA VAL A 275 -8.03 -12.68 -5.98
C VAL A 275 -9.22 -12.69 -6.94
N ASN A 276 -8.97 -12.60 -8.26
CA ASN A 276 -10.04 -12.38 -9.25
C ASN A 276 -10.45 -13.62 -10.07
N GLY A 277 -9.65 -14.71 -10.04
CA GLY A 277 -9.94 -15.97 -10.74
C GLY A 277 -9.89 -15.89 -12.27
N VAL A 278 -9.45 -14.77 -12.86
CA VAL A 278 -9.41 -14.57 -14.31
C VAL A 278 -8.36 -15.47 -14.95
N THR A 279 -8.78 -16.26 -15.96
CA THR A 279 -7.89 -17.18 -16.70
C THR A 279 -7.57 -16.69 -18.11
N THR A 280 -8.43 -15.83 -18.69
CA THR A 280 -8.34 -15.39 -20.10
C THR A 280 -8.56 -13.87 -20.19
N PRO A 281 -7.86 -13.16 -21.12
CA PRO A 281 -6.86 -13.68 -22.05
C PRO A 281 -5.54 -14.05 -21.37
N TYR A 282 -5.28 -13.55 -20.14
CA TYR A 282 -4.10 -13.83 -19.36
C TYR A 282 -4.47 -14.17 -17.92
N ARG A 283 -3.63 -14.98 -17.26
CA ARG A 283 -3.79 -15.35 -15.86
C ARG A 283 -3.80 -14.11 -14.96
N GLY A 284 -4.93 -13.85 -14.31
CA GLY A 284 -5.13 -12.71 -13.41
C GLY A 284 -5.38 -11.37 -14.12
N LEU A 285 -5.38 -11.28 -15.47
CA LEU A 285 -5.56 -10.02 -16.19
C LEU A 285 -6.65 -10.16 -17.28
N PRO A 286 -7.83 -9.54 -17.09
CA PRO A 286 -8.95 -9.60 -18.04
C PRO A 286 -8.71 -8.71 -19.27
N GLN A 287 -9.49 -8.95 -20.35
CA GLN A 287 -9.39 -8.22 -21.62
C GLN A 287 -9.56 -6.71 -21.44
N ALA A 288 -10.48 -6.25 -20.59
CA ALA A 288 -10.68 -4.82 -20.34
C ALA A 288 -9.41 -4.13 -19.83
N SER A 289 -8.64 -4.80 -18.95
CA SER A 289 -7.36 -4.26 -18.45
C SER A 289 -6.29 -4.28 -19.52
N VAL A 290 -6.26 -5.30 -20.40
CA VAL A 290 -5.38 -5.33 -21.57
C VAL A 290 -5.67 -4.16 -22.50
N ASP A 291 -6.94 -3.85 -22.74
CA ASP A 291 -7.35 -2.73 -23.59
C ASP A 291 -6.98 -1.38 -22.97
N ALA A 292 -7.12 -1.22 -21.66
CA ALA A 292 -6.67 -0.05 -20.91
C ALA A 292 -5.14 0.14 -20.99
N ILE A 293 -4.36 -0.95 -20.90
CA ILE A 293 -2.90 -0.92 -21.07
C ILE A 293 -2.55 -0.47 -22.49
N LYS A 294 -3.20 -1.01 -23.52
CA LYS A 294 -3.02 -0.60 -24.92
C LYS A 294 -3.34 0.87 -25.15
N ALA A 295 -4.34 1.39 -24.43
CA ALA A 295 -4.72 2.80 -24.45
C ALA A 295 -3.80 3.70 -23.60
N GLY A 296 -2.80 3.14 -22.89
CA GLY A 296 -1.89 3.89 -22.01
C GLY A 296 -2.55 4.45 -20.74
N GLN A 297 -3.64 3.85 -20.28
CA GLN A 297 -4.41 4.34 -19.14
C GLN A 297 -3.96 3.75 -17.80
N ALA A 298 -3.21 2.65 -17.81
CA ALA A 298 -2.73 1.98 -16.61
C ALA A 298 -1.39 2.61 -16.18
N GLU A 299 -1.43 3.55 -15.25
CA GLU A 299 -0.25 4.24 -14.72
C GLU A 299 -0.28 4.30 -13.20
N MET A 300 0.81 3.93 -12.54
CA MET A 300 1.12 4.26 -11.15
C MET A 300 1.90 5.57 -11.13
N LEU A 301 1.43 6.54 -10.37
CA LEU A 301 2.08 7.83 -10.21
C LEU A 301 2.60 7.94 -8.78
N VAL A 302 3.88 8.25 -8.62
CA VAL A 302 4.52 8.47 -7.32
C VAL A 302 4.97 9.91 -7.25
N ASP A 303 4.39 10.66 -6.32
CA ASP A 303 4.68 12.08 -6.10
C ASP A 303 6.03 12.25 -5.40
N TRP A 304 6.23 11.48 -4.33
CA TRP A 304 7.50 11.45 -3.59
C TRP A 304 7.67 10.13 -2.82
N VAL A 305 8.93 9.86 -2.46
CA VAL A 305 9.33 8.80 -1.51
C VAL A 305 10.22 9.41 -0.45
N ARG A 306 9.98 9.10 0.82
CA ARG A 306 10.75 9.62 1.96
C ARG A 306 11.06 8.52 2.98
N VAL A 307 12.22 8.62 3.63
CA VAL A 307 12.57 7.82 4.80
C VAL A 307 13.01 8.76 5.92
N THR A 308 12.44 8.57 7.10
CA THR A 308 12.78 9.33 8.31
C THR A 308 13.16 8.36 9.43
N PRO A 309 14.17 8.68 10.28
CA PRO A 309 14.42 7.94 11.51
C PRO A 309 13.18 7.94 12.43
N LEU A 310 13.05 6.89 13.26
CA LEU A 310 12.04 6.86 14.34
C LEU A 310 12.51 7.64 15.55
#